data_e659815a3334b0342c5f9481aade8e09
#
_entry.id   e659815a3334b0342c5f9481aade8e09
#
_cell.length_a   1.000
_cell.length_b   1.000
_cell.length_c   1.000
_cell.angle_alpha   90.00
_cell.angle_beta   90.00
_cell.angle_gamma   90.00
#
_symmetry.space_group_name_H-M   'P 1'
#
loop_
_entity.id
_entity.type
_entity.pdbx_description
1 polymer ?
#
loop_
_entity_poly.entity_id
_entity_poly.type
_entity_poly.pdbx_seq_one_letter_code
_entity_poly.pdbx_strand_id
1 'polypeptide(L)'
;MGNAEFTLEGRSASFYTLGCKLNFSETSTIMRQLIEAGAHKAVRGEKADICVINTCSVTEVADKKCRQAIHKIVRENPDAYIVVTGCYGQLQPDTVASIPGVDIVLGQDQKGNILENLNGLQKRDSGIYKTVGTNDIKNFVPSCSRGDRTRFFLKVQDGCDYYCTYCTVAYARGHSRNPSIGSLVEQARQAAAEGGREIVITGVNIGDFGKSTGDSFIDLIRELDKVEGIARYRISSIEPNLLTDQVIDFVAQSRAFMPHFHIPLQSGSNEVLKLMHRRYERELFAQKVARIKSVMPDAFIGVDVIVGMRGETDELFEDAYRFIESLDVTQLHVFSYSERPGTAALRIPYKVSPQVKHERSQRLLELSDRKTRAFYEAHIGREATVLVEKPRRGMPAHGFTDNYIRVEMDSAQVQENSLVRVRLGGLNASGDALTATILD
;
A
#
# COMPACT_ATOMS: atom_id res chain seq x y z
N MET A 1 15.63 3.19 -43.55
CA MET A 1 16.24 2.20 -42.64
C MET A 1 15.14 1.87 -41.63
N GLY A 2 14.59 0.66 -41.74
CA GLY A 2 13.47 0.22 -40.89
C GLY A 2 13.94 0.20 -39.42
N ASN A 3 13.19 0.85 -38.55
CA ASN A 3 13.33 0.67 -37.11
C ASN A 3 13.10 -0.83 -36.85
N ALA A 4 14.14 -1.59 -36.56
CA ALA A 4 13.97 -2.92 -35.97
C ALA A 4 13.21 -2.68 -34.67
N GLU A 5 11.98 -3.18 -34.57
CA GLU A 5 11.22 -3.15 -33.32
C GLU A 5 12.08 -3.81 -32.25
N PHE A 6 12.39 -3.06 -31.20
CA PHE A 6 13.14 -3.58 -30.07
C PHE A 6 12.31 -4.66 -29.39
N THR A 7 12.73 -5.92 -29.52
CA THR A 7 12.08 -7.07 -28.88
C THR A 7 12.89 -7.57 -27.70
N LEU A 8 12.22 -8.06 -26.68
CA LEU A 8 12.80 -8.74 -25.53
C LEU A 8 12.72 -10.26 -25.64
N GLU A 9 12.48 -10.79 -26.82
CA GLU A 9 12.33 -12.21 -27.06
C GLU A 9 13.53 -13.02 -26.55
N GLY A 10 13.28 -14.04 -25.72
CA GLY A 10 14.31 -14.85 -25.09
C GLY A 10 15.03 -14.21 -23.90
N ARG A 11 14.73 -12.96 -23.53
CA ARG A 11 15.32 -12.29 -22.37
C ARG A 11 14.59 -12.63 -21.08
N SER A 12 15.35 -12.79 -20.01
CA SER A 12 14.82 -13.00 -18.66
C SER A 12 14.77 -11.70 -17.86
N ALA A 13 13.67 -11.52 -17.07
CA ALA A 13 13.51 -10.33 -16.25
C ALA A 13 13.15 -10.68 -14.80
N SER A 14 13.81 -10.03 -13.86
CA SER A 14 13.53 -10.12 -12.42
C SER A 14 12.96 -8.82 -11.88
N PHE A 15 12.02 -8.92 -10.95
CA PHE A 15 11.27 -7.78 -10.40
C PHE A 15 11.34 -7.75 -8.88
N TYR A 16 11.74 -6.61 -8.34
CA TYR A 16 11.91 -6.40 -6.90
C TYR A 16 11.10 -5.19 -6.47
N THR A 17 10.20 -5.38 -5.51
CA THR A 17 9.37 -4.31 -4.96
C THR A 17 9.70 -4.06 -3.51
N LEU A 18 10.09 -2.83 -3.21
CA LEU A 18 10.28 -2.33 -1.86
C LEU A 18 9.21 -1.26 -1.59
N GLY A 19 8.52 -1.37 -0.45
CA GLY A 19 7.55 -0.35 -0.01
C GLY A 19 6.10 -0.80 -0.01
N CYS A 20 5.21 0.02 -0.59
CA CYS A 20 3.77 -0.07 -0.39
C CYS A 20 3.03 -0.88 -1.48
N LYS A 21 1.70 -1.06 -1.28
CA LYS A 21 0.78 -1.68 -2.25
C LYS A 21 0.82 -0.98 -3.61
N LEU A 22 1.00 0.34 -3.61
CA LEU A 22 1.10 1.15 -4.82
C LEU A 22 2.34 0.79 -5.64
N ASN A 23 3.51 0.70 -5.01
CA ASN A 23 4.73 0.23 -5.68
C ASN A 23 4.54 -1.20 -6.23
N PHE A 24 3.84 -2.04 -5.49
CA PHE A 24 3.58 -3.41 -5.93
C PHE A 24 2.70 -3.45 -7.20
N SER A 25 1.61 -2.68 -7.25
CA SER A 25 0.76 -2.61 -8.45
C SER A 25 1.53 -2.07 -9.66
N GLU A 26 2.38 -1.07 -9.44
CA GLU A 26 3.24 -0.49 -10.49
C GLU A 26 4.25 -1.53 -11.02
N THR A 27 4.93 -2.26 -10.12
CA THR A 27 5.88 -3.32 -10.53
C THR A 27 5.20 -4.43 -11.30
N SER A 28 4.00 -4.85 -10.88
CA SER A 28 3.20 -5.87 -11.58
C SER A 28 2.83 -5.41 -13.00
N THR A 29 2.52 -4.13 -13.19
CA THR A 29 2.24 -3.56 -14.51
C THR A 29 3.50 -3.51 -15.38
N ILE A 30 4.63 -3.08 -14.83
CA ILE A 30 5.94 -3.09 -15.53
C ILE A 30 6.29 -4.53 -15.95
N MET A 31 6.08 -5.49 -15.07
CA MET A 31 6.32 -6.92 -15.39
C MET A 31 5.52 -7.36 -16.61
N ARG A 32 4.22 -7.03 -16.67
CA ARG A 32 3.40 -7.38 -17.84
C ARG A 32 3.91 -6.71 -19.12
N GLN A 33 4.26 -5.43 -19.08
CA GLN A 33 4.81 -4.73 -20.25
C GLN A 33 6.07 -5.41 -20.80
N LEU A 34 6.98 -5.88 -19.93
CA LEU A 34 8.17 -6.59 -20.37
C LEU A 34 7.83 -7.99 -20.93
N ILE A 35 6.89 -8.70 -20.33
CA ILE A 35 6.44 -10.01 -20.79
C ILE A 35 5.72 -9.89 -22.16
N GLU A 36 4.84 -8.89 -22.31
CA GLU A 36 4.16 -8.59 -23.59
C GLU A 36 5.15 -8.21 -24.71
N ALA A 37 6.30 -7.61 -24.33
CA ALA A 37 7.40 -7.31 -25.26
C ALA A 37 8.32 -8.52 -25.55
N GLY A 38 7.99 -9.73 -25.04
CA GLY A 38 8.70 -10.99 -25.33
C GLY A 38 9.63 -11.49 -24.23
N ALA A 39 9.81 -10.75 -23.12
CA ALA A 39 10.60 -11.25 -22.00
C ALA A 39 9.86 -12.35 -21.22
N HIS A 40 10.60 -13.22 -20.54
CA HIS A 40 10.03 -14.11 -19.53
C HIS A 40 10.45 -13.72 -18.12
N LYS A 41 9.65 -14.07 -17.13
CA LYS A 41 10.00 -13.86 -15.73
C LYS A 41 11.07 -14.87 -15.32
N ALA A 42 12.21 -14.39 -14.86
CA ALA A 42 13.32 -15.23 -14.41
C ALA A 42 12.85 -16.22 -13.32
N VAL A 43 13.20 -17.50 -13.49
CA VAL A 43 12.91 -18.55 -12.51
C VAL A 43 13.95 -18.57 -11.41
N ARG A 44 13.67 -19.28 -10.30
CA ARG A 44 14.59 -19.35 -9.16
C ARG A 44 15.94 -19.96 -9.57
N GLY A 45 17.01 -19.19 -9.37
CA GLY A 45 18.38 -19.59 -9.72
C GLY A 45 18.84 -19.18 -11.11
N GLU A 46 17.96 -18.66 -11.95
CA GLU A 46 18.30 -18.06 -13.22
C GLU A 46 18.89 -16.64 -13.00
N LYS A 47 19.98 -16.31 -13.70
CA LYS A 47 20.49 -14.95 -13.78
C LYS A 47 19.61 -14.16 -14.76
N ALA A 48 19.12 -13.03 -14.32
CA ALA A 48 18.27 -12.20 -15.15
C ALA A 48 19.10 -11.33 -16.13
N ASP A 49 18.56 -11.12 -17.34
CA ASP A 49 19.08 -10.12 -18.27
C ASP A 49 18.67 -8.70 -17.86
N ILE A 50 17.48 -8.57 -17.24
CA ILE A 50 16.92 -7.29 -16.79
C ILE A 50 16.50 -7.42 -15.32
N CYS A 51 16.92 -6.47 -14.49
CA CYS A 51 16.43 -6.36 -13.11
C CYS A 51 15.73 -5.03 -12.91
N VAL A 52 14.44 -5.07 -12.56
CA VAL A 52 13.64 -3.88 -12.24
C VAL A 52 13.43 -3.79 -10.72
N ILE A 53 13.89 -2.68 -10.13
CA ILE A 53 13.85 -2.45 -8.67
C ILE A 53 12.98 -1.22 -8.39
N ASN A 54 11.78 -1.44 -7.85
CA ASN A 54 10.87 -0.36 -7.44
C ASN A 54 11.10 -0.04 -5.96
N THR A 55 11.50 1.19 -5.67
CA THR A 55 12.05 1.63 -4.39
C THR A 55 11.11 2.50 -3.57
N CYS A 56 11.30 2.49 -2.24
CA CYS A 56 10.55 3.28 -1.26
C CYS A 56 11.48 4.30 -0.59
N SER A 57 10.91 5.44 -0.13
CA SER A 57 11.66 6.50 0.56
C SER A 57 10.85 7.18 1.67
N VAL A 58 9.93 6.46 2.31
CA VAL A 58 9.10 7.04 3.39
C VAL A 58 9.85 7.18 4.71
N THR A 59 10.93 6.41 4.93
CA THR A 59 11.80 6.48 6.11
C THR A 59 13.27 6.33 5.71
N GLU A 60 14.18 6.79 6.58
CA GLU A 60 15.62 6.58 6.39
C GLU A 60 15.98 5.08 6.37
N VAL A 61 15.30 4.27 7.19
CA VAL A 61 15.45 2.81 7.19
C VAL A 61 15.03 2.21 5.84
N ALA A 62 13.99 2.75 5.21
CA ALA A 62 13.57 2.33 3.88
C ALA A 62 14.64 2.65 2.82
N ASP A 63 15.24 3.84 2.85
CA ASP A 63 16.35 4.21 1.94
C ASP A 63 17.54 3.27 2.12
N LYS A 64 17.93 2.98 3.37
CA LYS A 64 19.01 2.03 3.67
C LYS A 64 18.71 0.64 3.12
N LYS A 65 17.49 0.14 3.34
CA LYS A 65 17.06 -1.16 2.77
C LYS A 65 17.06 -1.16 1.24
N CYS A 66 16.66 -0.05 0.61
CA CYS A 66 16.72 0.07 -0.84
C CYS A 66 18.15 -0.01 -1.36
N ARG A 67 19.10 0.74 -0.77
CA ARG A 67 20.53 0.66 -1.17
C ARG A 67 21.08 -0.76 -1.00
N GLN A 68 20.82 -1.39 0.15
CA GLN A 68 21.25 -2.78 0.39
C GLN A 68 20.68 -3.76 -0.64
N ALA A 69 19.40 -3.61 -0.99
CA ALA A 69 18.76 -4.46 -1.99
C ALA A 69 19.38 -4.24 -3.38
N ILE A 70 19.62 -2.98 -3.81
CA ILE A 70 20.25 -2.67 -5.08
C ILE A 70 21.63 -3.31 -5.15
N HIS A 71 22.49 -3.09 -4.15
CA HIS A 71 23.83 -3.71 -4.12
C HIS A 71 23.79 -5.24 -4.17
N LYS A 72 22.84 -5.86 -3.47
CA LYS A 72 22.66 -7.31 -3.49
C LYS A 72 22.28 -7.80 -4.88
N ILE A 73 21.27 -7.16 -5.52
CA ILE A 73 20.75 -7.55 -6.83
C ILE A 73 21.82 -7.39 -7.92
N VAL A 74 22.56 -6.28 -7.91
CA VAL A 74 23.70 -6.06 -8.83
C VAL A 74 24.76 -7.15 -8.69
N ARG A 75 25.13 -7.51 -7.44
CA ARG A 75 26.12 -8.57 -7.20
C ARG A 75 25.65 -9.95 -7.66
N GLU A 76 24.34 -10.23 -7.50
CA GLU A 76 23.74 -11.51 -7.92
C GLU A 76 23.54 -11.59 -9.44
N ASN A 77 23.42 -10.44 -10.13
CA ASN A 77 23.20 -10.34 -11.57
C ASN A 77 24.15 -9.28 -12.19
N PRO A 78 25.47 -9.53 -12.24
CA PRO A 78 26.45 -8.52 -12.65
C PRO A 78 26.29 -8.08 -14.11
N ASP A 79 25.80 -8.96 -14.97
CA ASP A 79 25.62 -8.73 -16.39
C ASP A 79 24.22 -8.17 -16.75
N ALA A 80 23.30 -8.14 -15.78
CA ALA A 80 21.94 -7.66 -15.99
C ALA A 80 21.88 -6.15 -16.23
N TYR A 81 20.97 -5.72 -17.08
CA TYR A 81 20.58 -4.30 -17.17
C TYR A 81 19.73 -3.93 -15.97
N ILE A 82 20.24 -3.04 -15.13
CA ILE A 82 19.64 -2.67 -13.84
C ILE A 82 18.83 -1.38 -13.97
N VAL A 83 17.52 -1.51 -13.82
CA VAL A 83 16.58 -0.39 -13.81
C VAL A 83 16.10 -0.14 -12.38
N VAL A 84 16.33 1.04 -11.86
CA VAL A 84 15.79 1.46 -10.54
C VAL A 84 14.71 2.50 -10.75
N THR A 85 13.59 2.36 -10.05
CA THR A 85 12.49 3.33 -10.06
C THR A 85 11.89 3.47 -8.67
N GLY A 86 10.84 4.28 -8.52
CA GLY A 86 10.15 4.47 -7.25
C GLY A 86 10.51 5.74 -6.52
N CYS A 87 10.02 5.88 -5.27
CA CYS A 87 10.15 7.12 -4.52
C CYS A 87 11.60 7.47 -4.20
N TYR A 88 12.45 6.48 -3.92
CA TYR A 88 13.87 6.73 -3.64
C TYR A 88 14.62 7.16 -4.90
N GLY A 89 14.39 6.51 -6.04
CA GLY A 89 14.95 6.91 -7.33
C GLY A 89 14.51 8.31 -7.76
N GLN A 90 13.25 8.71 -7.46
CA GLN A 90 12.76 10.05 -7.76
C GLN A 90 13.39 11.14 -6.88
N LEU A 91 13.55 10.87 -5.56
CA LEU A 91 14.03 11.85 -4.60
C LEU A 91 15.57 12.00 -4.58
N GLN A 92 16.29 10.95 -4.91
CA GLN A 92 17.76 10.92 -4.87
C GLN A 92 18.34 10.24 -6.13
N PRO A 93 18.00 10.75 -7.32
CA PRO A 93 18.38 10.09 -8.57
C PRO A 93 19.91 9.99 -8.77
N ASP A 94 20.67 11.04 -8.45
CA ASP A 94 22.12 11.05 -8.52
C ASP A 94 22.75 10.00 -7.62
N THR A 95 22.29 9.93 -6.36
CA THR A 95 22.78 8.94 -5.39
C THR A 95 22.54 7.51 -5.85
N VAL A 96 21.36 7.25 -6.45
CA VAL A 96 21.01 5.91 -6.92
C VAL A 96 21.75 5.57 -8.20
N ALA A 97 21.88 6.52 -9.13
CA ALA A 97 22.61 6.33 -10.38
C ALA A 97 24.13 6.10 -10.17
N SER A 98 24.69 6.68 -9.09
CA SER A 98 26.10 6.49 -8.73
C SER A 98 26.40 5.12 -8.10
N ILE A 99 25.40 4.30 -7.79
CA ILE A 99 25.62 2.94 -7.29
C ILE A 99 26.21 2.09 -8.42
N PRO A 100 27.41 1.52 -8.24
CA PRO A 100 28.04 0.70 -9.29
C PRO A 100 27.15 -0.43 -9.77
N GLY A 101 26.98 -0.56 -11.08
CA GLY A 101 26.15 -1.56 -11.71
C GLY A 101 24.69 -1.16 -11.95
N VAL A 102 24.21 -0.01 -11.47
CA VAL A 102 22.94 0.57 -11.89
C VAL A 102 23.11 1.18 -13.29
N ASP A 103 22.23 0.86 -14.23
CA ASP A 103 22.28 1.38 -15.59
C ASP A 103 21.39 2.60 -15.79
N ILE A 104 20.17 2.56 -15.22
CA ILE A 104 19.23 3.68 -15.33
C ILE A 104 18.34 3.82 -14.10
N VAL A 105 18.08 5.08 -13.73
CA VAL A 105 17.07 5.45 -12.71
C VAL A 105 15.92 6.17 -13.42
N LEU A 106 14.70 5.64 -13.25
CA LEU A 106 13.49 6.18 -13.85
C LEU A 106 12.60 6.85 -12.79
N GLY A 107 12.26 8.11 -13.02
CA GLY A 107 11.31 8.87 -12.21
C GLY A 107 9.88 8.35 -12.31
N GLN A 108 8.98 8.99 -11.56
CA GLN A 108 7.57 8.60 -11.49
C GLN A 108 6.83 8.77 -12.82
N ASP A 109 7.21 9.76 -13.60
CA ASP A 109 6.65 10.05 -14.93
C ASP A 109 7.12 9.08 -16.01
N GLN A 110 8.26 8.40 -15.81
CA GLN A 110 8.88 7.47 -16.75
C GLN A 110 8.48 5.99 -16.56
N LYS A 111 7.77 5.66 -15.48
CA LYS A 111 7.37 4.27 -15.17
C LYS A 111 6.53 3.62 -16.27
N GLY A 112 5.69 4.40 -16.94
CA GLY A 112 4.85 3.93 -18.03
C GLY A 112 5.63 3.61 -19.32
N ASN A 113 6.82 4.19 -19.48
CA ASN A 113 7.62 4.15 -20.68
C ASN A 113 8.90 3.31 -20.50
N ILE A 114 8.81 2.25 -19.71
CA ILE A 114 10.01 1.46 -19.37
C ILE A 114 10.70 0.87 -20.59
N LEU A 115 9.95 0.37 -21.58
CA LEU A 115 10.51 -0.25 -22.79
C LEU A 115 11.39 0.72 -23.58
N GLU A 116 10.97 1.98 -23.73
CA GLU A 116 11.73 3.02 -24.43
C GLU A 116 13.05 3.34 -23.73
N ASN A 117 13.18 3.00 -22.46
CA ASN A 117 14.33 3.31 -21.61
C ASN A 117 15.34 2.15 -21.48
N LEU A 118 15.07 0.99 -22.07
CA LEU A 118 15.98 -0.18 -21.99
C LEU A 118 17.18 -0.06 -22.92
N ASN A 119 17.15 0.83 -23.93
CA ASN A 119 18.28 1.15 -24.81
C ASN A 119 19.06 -0.08 -25.34
N GLY A 120 18.34 -1.10 -25.82
CA GLY A 120 18.96 -2.33 -26.34
C GLY A 120 19.69 -3.16 -25.28
N LEU A 121 19.48 -2.92 -24.00
CA LEU A 121 20.13 -3.58 -22.84
C LEU A 121 21.67 -3.40 -22.82
N GLN A 122 22.17 -2.31 -23.39
CA GLN A 122 23.61 -2.01 -23.33
C GLN A 122 23.98 -1.58 -21.90
N LYS A 123 24.79 -2.43 -21.25
CA LYS A 123 25.36 -2.15 -19.93
C LYS A 123 26.14 -0.84 -19.94
N ARG A 124 26.02 -0.03 -18.89
CA ARG A 124 26.67 1.28 -18.77
C ARG A 124 27.81 1.24 -17.75
N ASP A 125 28.86 1.99 -18.03
CA ASP A 125 29.98 2.19 -17.09
C ASP A 125 29.56 3.03 -15.88
N SER A 126 28.60 3.95 -16.09
CA SER A 126 27.97 4.76 -15.05
C SER A 126 26.48 4.88 -15.30
N GLY A 127 25.68 4.81 -14.22
CA GLY A 127 24.24 4.96 -14.30
C GLY A 127 23.82 6.37 -14.74
N ILE A 128 22.72 6.42 -15.45
CA ILE A 128 22.05 7.67 -15.80
C ILE A 128 20.70 7.75 -15.10
N TYR A 129 20.08 8.93 -15.07
CA TYR A 129 18.70 9.05 -14.60
C TYR A 129 17.85 9.89 -15.55
N LYS A 130 16.54 9.56 -15.56
CA LYS A 130 15.50 10.32 -16.24
C LYS A 130 14.40 10.60 -15.22
N THR A 131 14.44 11.78 -14.65
CA THR A 131 13.47 12.28 -13.67
C THR A 131 13.05 13.71 -14.05
N VAL A 132 11.89 14.12 -13.60
CA VAL A 132 11.42 15.51 -13.72
C VAL A 132 11.23 16.11 -12.33
N GLY A 133 11.14 17.42 -12.25
CA GLY A 133 10.81 18.12 -11.00
C GLY A 133 9.43 17.68 -10.47
N THR A 134 9.22 17.83 -9.15
CA THR A 134 7.96 17.44 -8.50
C THR A 134 6.72 18.01 -9.17
N ASN A 135 6.76 19.28 -9.57
CA ASN A 135 5.63 19.96 -10.21
C ASN A 135 5.37 19.52 -11.66
N ASP A 136 6.33 18.84 -12.27
CA ASP A 136 6.26 18.35 -13.65
C ASP A 136 5.82 16.90 -13.74
N ILE A 137 5.61 16.22 -12.61
CA ILE A 137 5.03 14.88 -12.54
C ILE A 137 3.53 14.98 -12.77
N LYS A 138 3.09 14.95 -14.05
CA LYS A 138 1.68 15.15 -14.45
C LYS A 138 0.99 13.85 -14.87
N ASN A 139 1.74 12.90 -15.41
CA ASN A 139 1.17 11.69 -15.97
C ASN A 139 0.69 10.74 -14.86
N PHE A 140 -0.53 10.23 -15.02
CA PHE A 140 -1.01 9.09 -14.25
C PHE A 140 -0.65 7.80 -14.99
N VAL A 141 0.14 6.94 -14.36
CA VAL A 141 0.47 5.62 -14.91
C VAL A 141 -0.54 4.61 -14.34
N PRO A 142 -1.48 4.09 -15.16
CA PRO A 142 -2.45 3.09 -14.73
C PRO A 142 -1.73 1.84 -14.22
N SER A 143 -2.18 1.29 -13.10
CA SER A 143 -1.55 0.11 -12.52
C SER A 143 -2.56 -0.74 -11.76
N CYS A 144 -2.56 -2.04 -12.06
CA CYS A 144 -3.31 -3.05 -11.34
C CYS A 144 -2.43 -4.29 -11.18
N SER A 145 -2.23 -4.78 -9.96
CA SER A 145 -1.56 -6.08 -9.78
C SER A 145 -2.56 -7.19 -10.11
N ARG A 146 -2.14 -8.16 -10.90
CA ARG A 146 -2.99 -9.27 -11.35
C ARG A 146 -2.15 -10.54 -11.43
N GLY A 147 -2.67 -11.67 -10.93
CA GLY A 147 -1.99 -12.96 -11.01
C GLY A 147 -0.82 -13.19 -10.05
N ASP A 148 -0.36 -12.16 -9.34
CA ASP A 148 0.79 -12.25 -8.43
C ASP A 148 0.39 -12.65 -7.00
N ARG A 149 -0.85 -12.33 -6.61
CA ARG A 149 -1.42 -12.54 -5.28
C ARG A 149 -2.92 -12.77 -5.38
N THR A 150 -3.51 -13.36 -4.35
CA THR A 150 -4.97 -13.58 -4.23
C THR A 150 -5.73 -12.25 -4.26
N ARG A 151 -5.21 -11.20 -3.60
CA ARG A 151 -5.82 -9.87 -3.59
C ARG A 151 -5.13 -8.97 -4.61
N PHE A 152 -5.89 -8.37 -5.51
CA PHE A 152 -5.38 -7.48 -6.55
C PHE A 152 -5.35 -6.03 -6.03
N PHE A 153 -4.38 -5.25 -6.44
CA PHE A 153 -4.23 -3.84 -6.04
C PHE A 153 -4.50 -2.94 -7.25
N LEU A 154 -5.60 -2.20 -7.22
CA LEU A 154 -5.97 -1.23 -8.25
C LEU A 154 -5.54 0.17 -7.84
N LYS A 155 -4.61 0.76 -8.57
CA LYS A 155 -4.18 2.15 -8.37
C LYS A 155 -5.22 3.08 -8.95
N VAL A 156 -5.93 3.83 -8.08
CA VAL A 156 -6.98 4.76 -8.49
C VAL A 156 -6.53 6.22 -8.43
N GLN A 157 -5.47 6.53 -7.64
CA GLN A 157 -5.01 7.89 -7.41
C GLN A 157 -3.49 7.88 -7.15
N ASP A 158 -2.79 8.95 -7.51
CA ASP A 158 -1.36 9.13 -7.25
C ASP A 158 -1.07 10.59 -6.87
N GLY A 159 0.07 10.82 -6.17
CA GLY A 159 0.44 12.13 -5.67
C GLY A 159 -0.39 12.60 -4.46
N CYS A 160 -0.03 13.75 -3.88
CA CYS A 160 -0.71 14.30 -2.71
C CYS A 160 -0.47 15.81 -2.57
N ASP A 161 -1.53 16.57 -2.26
CA ASP A 161 -1.47 18.02 -2.05
C ASP A 161 -1.50 18.43 -0.57
N TYR A 162 -1.30 17.48 0.36
CA TYR A 162 -1.37 17.80 1.78
C TYR A 162 -0.09 18.43 2.32
N TYR A 163 1.06 18.03 1.81
CA TYR A 163 2.36 18.54 2.25
C TYR A 163 2.52 18.51 3.77
N CYS A 164 2.12 17.39 4.41
CA CYS A 164 2.32 17.20 5.84
C CYS A 164 3.79 17.42 6.19
N THR A 165 4.07 18.07 7.33
CA THR A 165 5.41 18.55 7.68
C THR A 165 6.49 17.47 7.71
N TYR A 166 6.12 16.22 7.95
CA TYR A 166 7.02 15.07 8.06
C TYR A 166 7.14 14.24 6.78
N CYS A 167 6.28 14.50 5.77
CA CYS A 167 6.07 13.58 4.65
C CYS A 167 6.87 13.98 3.41
N THR A 168 7.50 12.99 2.77
CA THR A 168 8.22 13.16 1.51
C THR A 168 7.43 12.69 0.29
N VAL A 169 6.24 12.11 0.47
CA VAL A 169 5.48 11.49 -0.62
C VAL A 169 5.03 12.51 -1.66
N ALA A 170 4.59 13.69 -1.25
CA ALA A 170 4.22 14.77 -2.18
C ALA A 170 5.40 15.17 -3.08
N TYR A 171 6.60 15.24 -2.52
CA TYR A 171 7.82 15.55 -3.28
C TYR A 171 8.24 14.42 -4.23
N ALA A 172 8.01 13.17 -3.81
CA ALA A 172 8.36 12.01 -4.62
C ALA A 172 7.36 11.73 -5.74
N ARG A 173 6.08 12.03 -5.53
CA ARG A 173 4.99 11.60 -6.43
C ARG A 173 4.23 12.73 -7.10
N GLY A 174 4.53 13.99 -6.72
CA GLY A 174 3.88 15.17 -7.28
C GLY A 174 2.46 15.40 -6.76
N HIS A 175 1.73 16.23 -7.49
CA HIS A 175 0.36 16.62 -7.15
C HIS A 175 -0.64 15.46 -7.29
N SER A 176 -1.76 15.57 -6.56
CA SER A 176 -2.85 14.61 -6.62
C SER A 176 -3.43 14.53 -8.03
N ARG A 177 -3.53 13.33 -8.58
CA ARG A 177 -4.07 13.06 -9.91
C ARG A 177 -4.68 11.67 -9.99
N ASN A 178 -5.64 11.51 -10.89
CA ASN A 178 -6.36 10.27 -11.10
C ASN A 178 -6.76 10.13 -12.59
N PRO A 179 -7.02 8.91 -13.06
CA PRO A 179 -7.59 8.68 -14.39
C PRO A 179 -9.11 8.82 -14.35
N SER A 180 -9.77 8.66 -15.51
CA SER A 180 -11.23 8.58 -15.57
C SER A 180 -11.78 7.34 -14.86
N ILE A 181 -13.00 7.42 -14.34
CA ILE A 181 -13.73 6.29 -13.73
C ILE A 181 -13.85 5.14 -14.74
N GLY A 182 -14.17 5.42 -16.00
CA GLY A 182 -14.32 4.39 -17.04
C GLY A 182 -13.05 3.56 -17.22
N SER A 183 -11.86 4.17 -17.17
CA SER A 183 -10.58 3.46 -17.26
C SER A 183 -10.35 2.52 -16.06
N LEU A 184 -10.76 2.92 -14.86
CA LEU A 184 -10.62 2.10 -13.65
C LEU A 184 -11.62 0.94 -13.63
N VAL A 185 -12.85 1.17 -14.09
CA VAL A 185 -13.87 0.13 -14.25
C VAL A 185 -13.40 -0.93 -15.25
N GLU A 186 -12.78 -0.50 -16.36
CA GLU A 186 -12.24 -1.44 -17.34
C GLU A 186 -11.10 -2.29 -16.75
N GLN A 187 -10.19 -1.70 -15.99
CA GLN A 187 -9.16 -2.45 -15.28
C GLN A 187 -9.74 -3.45 -14.25
N ALA A 188 -10.83 -3.07 -13.57
CA ALA A 188 -11.52 -3.97 -12.65
C ALA A 188 -12.21 -5.13 -13.39
N ARG A 189 -12.80 -4.90 -14.58
CA ARG A 189 -13.36 -5.95 -15.44
C ARG A 189 -12.28 -6.94 -15.91
N GLN A 190 -11.13 -6.41 -16.35
CA GLN A 190 -10.00 -7.24 -16.72
C GLN A 190 -9.49 -8.08 -15.55
N ALA A 191 -9.42 -7.49 -14.35
CA ALA A 191 -9.06 -8.22 -13.13
C ALA A 191 -10.05 -9.34 -12.82
N ALA A 192 -11.36 -9.12 -13.02
CA ALA A 192 -12.39 -10.13 -12.86
C ALA A 192 -12.25 -11.27 -13.89
N ALA A 193 -12.00 -10.92 -15.16
CA ALA A 193 -11.78 -11.88 -16.25
C ALA A 193 -10.55 -12.78 -15.99
N GLU A 194 -9.53 -12.27 -15.31
CA GLU A 194 -8.35 -13.03 -14.88
C GLU A 194 -8.56 -13.80 -13.55
N GLY A 195 -9.80 -13.88 -13.06
CA GLY A 195 -10.17 -14.64 -11.86
C GLY A 195 -9.96 -13.91 -10.54
N GLY A 196 -9.68 -12.61 -10.55
CA GLY A 196 -9.59 -11.79 -9.35
C GLY A 196 -10.92 -11.78 -8.59
N ARG A 197 -10.89 -12.12 -7.29
CA ARG A 197 -12.08 -12.12 -6.42
C ARG A 197 -12.13 -10.90 -5.51
N GLU A 198 -10.99 -10.37 -5.10
CA GLU A 198 -10.89 -9.20 -4.23
C GLU A 198 -9.95 -8.15 -4.83
N ILE A 199 -10.41 -6.91 -4.91
CA ILE A 199 -9.62 -5.75 -5.31
C ILE A 199 -9.46 -4.81 -4.11
N VAL A 200 -8.21 -4.46 -3.79
CA VAL A 200 -7.90 -3.39 -2.85
C VAL A 200 -7.66 -2.11 -3.64
N ILE A 201 -8.54 -1.14 -3.46
CA ILE A 201 -8.39 0.20 -4.04
C ILE A 201 -7.22 0.88 -3.36
N THR A 202 -6.21 1.30 -4.13
CA THR A 202 -4.97 1.85 -3.58
C THR A 202 -4.59 3.18 -4.24
N GLY A 203 -3.91 4.03 -3.48
CA GLY A 203 -3.41 5.33 -3.89
C GLY A 203 -2.56 5.93 -2.78
N VAL A 204 -2.17 7.19 -2.95
CA VAL A 204 -1.47 7.98 -1.94
C VAL A 204 -2.46 8.63 -0.98
N ASN A 205 -3.49 9.25 -1.53
CA ASN A 205 -4.60 9.86 -0.82
C ASN A 205 -5.88 9.65 -1.66
N ILE A 206 -6.47 8.48 -1.54
CA ILE A 206 -7.57 8.04 -2.41
C ILE A 206 -8.83 8.92 -2.30
N GLY A 207 -9.03 9.57 -1.14
CA GLY A 207 -10.14 10.51 -0.95
C GLY A 207 -10.03 11.79 -1.80
N ASP A 208 -8.84 12.10 -2.31
CA ASP A 208 -8.61 13.20 -3.27
C ASP A 208 -8.97 12.82 -4.72
N PHE A 209 -9.47 11.61 -4.95
CA PHE A 209 -9.93 11.18 -6.28
C PHE A 209 -10.94 12.20 -6.86
N GLY A 210 -10.75 12.51 -8.12
CA GLY A 210 -11.61 13.45 -8.86
C GLY A 210 -11.06 14.86 -8.97
N LYS A 211 -10.07 15.28 -8.20
CA LYS A 211 -9.50 16.63 -8.27
C LYS A 211 -9.02 17.01 -9.67
N SER A 212 -8.51 16.06 -10.45
CA SER A 212 -8.01 16.29 -11.80
C SER A 212 -9.05 16.05 -12.90
N THR A 213 -10.19 15.42 -12.58
CA THR A 213 -11.21 15.04 -13.57
C THR A 213 -12.59 15.65 -13.31
N GLY A 214 -12.83 16.20 -12.12
CA GLY A 214 -14.14 16.73 -11.71
C GLY A 214 -15.10 15.66 -11.17
N ASP A 215 -14.68 14.39 -11.12
CA ASP A 215 -15.41 13.29 -10.52
C ASP A 215 -15.31 13.32 -8.97
N SER A 216 -15.89 12.35 -8.28
CA SER A 216 -15.73 12.15 -6.85
C SER A 216 -15.38 10.69 -6.50
N PHE A 217 -14.81 10.47 -5.31
CA PHE A 217 -14.50 9.12 -4.84
C PHE A 217 -15.77 8.27 -4.67
N ILE A 218 -16.90 8.89 -4.27
CA ILE A 218 -18.18 8.17 -4.17
C ILE A 218 -18.70 7.71 -5.54
N ASP A 219 -18.50 8.50 -6.62
CA ASP A 219 -18.89 8.10 -7.96
C ASP A 219 -18.04 6.91 -8.45
N LEU A 220 -16.73 6.93 -8.17
CA LEU A 220 -15.85 5.80 -8.47
C LEU A 220 -16.33 4.51 -7.81
N ILE A 221 -16.57 4.53 -6.49
CA ILE A 221 -16.95 3.30 -5.76
C ILE A 221 -18.32 2.77 -6.19
N ARG A 222 -19.26 3.65 -6.56
CA ARG A 222 -20.55 3.25 -7.13
C ARG A 222 -20.39 2.52 -8.47
N GLU A 223 -19.51 2.98 -9.33
CA GLU A 223 -19.27 2.32 -10.62
C GLU A 223 -18.49 1.02 -10.48
N LEU A 224 -17.52 0.97 -9.55
CA LEU A 224 -16.79 -0.27 -9.25
C LEU A 224 -17.71 -1.35 -8.66
N ASP A 225 -18.68 -0.98 -7.82
CA ASP A 225 -19.63 -1.92 -7.21
C ASP A 225 -20.48 -2.67 -8.24
N LYS A 226 -20.68 -2.07 -9.43
CA LYS A 226 -21.43 -2.70 -10.55
C LYS A 226 -20.61 -3.74 -11.33
N VAL A 227 -19.30 -3.83 -11.10
CA VAL A 227 -18.45 -4.77 -11.84
C VAL A 227 -18.71 -6.19 -11.38
N GLU A 228 -19.25 -7.00 -12.29
CA GLU A 228 -19.50 -8.40 -12.05
C GLU A 228 -18.19 -9.21 -11.98
N GLY A 229 -18.19 -10.32 -11.24
CA GLY A 229 -17.01 -11.18 -11.06
C GLY A 229 -16.12 -10.78 -9.89
N ILE A 230 -16.07 -9.49 -9.49
CA ILE A 230 -15.41 -9.06 -8.28
C ILE A 230 -16.37 -9.21 -7.10
N ALA A 231 -16.01 -10.09 -6.17
CA ALA A 231 -16.81 -10.35 -4.97
C ALA A 231 -16.55 -9.31 -3.87
N ARG A 232 -15.33 -8.76 -3.81
CA ARG A 232 -14.93 -7.86 -2.73
C ARG A 232 -14.08 -6.69 -3.22
N TYR A 233 -14.42 -5.50 -2.73
CA TYR A 233 -13.57 -4.31 -2.77
C TYR A 233 -13.18 -3.90 -1.36
N ARG A 234 -11.92 -3.51 -1.17
CA ARG A 234 -11.46 -2.88 0.08
C ARG A 234 -10.93 -1.50 -0.19
N ILE A 235 -11.37 -0.56 0.60
CA ILE A 235 -10.83 0.80 0.64
C ILE A 235 -9.51 0.75 1.42
N SER A 236 -8.42 1.20 0.80
CA SER A 236 -7.15 1.39 1.53
C SER A 236 -7.20 2.69 2.34
N SER A 237 -6.05 3.27 2.68
CA SER A 237 -5.97 4.46 3.52
C SER A 237 -6.74 5.64 2.93
N ILE A 238 -7.72 6.16 3.66
CA ILE A 238 -8.50 7.35 3.32
C ILE A 238 -8.47 8.35 4.48
N GLU A 239 -8.14 9.61 4.18
CA GLU A 239 -8.04 10.67 5.17
C GLU A 239 -9.39 10.92 5.88
N PRO A 240 -9.41 11.18 7.21
CA PRO A 240 -10.65 11.36 7.98
C PRO A 240 -11.57 12.43 7.42
N ASN A 241 -11.00 13.56 6.97
CA ASN A 241 -11.76 14.68 6.40
C ASN A 241 -12.24 14.43 4.96
N LEU A 242 -11.77 13.39 4.30
CA LEU A 242 -12.21 12.96 2.96
C LEU A 242 -13.13 11.73 3.01
N LEU A 243 -13.20 11.05 4.15
CA LEU A 243 -14.15 9.98 4.39
C LEU A 243 -15.53 10.59 4.71
N THR A 244 -16.32 10.83 3.68
CA THR A 244 -17.67 11.42 3.83
C THR A 244 -18.65 10.40 4.37
N ASP A 245 -19.75 10.87 5.00
CA ASP A 245 -20.81 9.99 5.47
C ASP A 245 -21.47 9.24 4.31
N GLN A 246 -21.55 9.84 3.12
CA GLN A 246 -22.04 9.17 1.91
C GLN A 246 -21.20 7.94 1.54
N VAL A 247 -19.86 8.00 1.70
CA VAL A 247 -18.99 6.85 1.48
C VAL A 247 -19.25 5.77 2.53
N ILE A 248 -19.40 6.14 3.79
CA ILE A 248 -19.68 5.19 4.89
C ILE A 248 -21.02 4.50 4.65
N ASP A 249 -22.08 5.26 4.36
CA ASP A 249 -23.42 4.74 4.11
C ASP A 249 -23.49 3.86 2.87
N PHE A 250 -22.73 4.22 1.81
CA PHE A 250 -22.62 3.39 0.63
C PHE A 250 -21.95 2.04 0.94
N VAL A 251 -20.83 2.04 1.67
CA VAL A 251 -20.15 0.79 2.05
C VAL A 251 -21.07 -0.11 2.88
N ALA A 252 -21.85 0.48 3.79
CA ALA A 252 -22.81 -0.28 4.62
C ALA A 252 -23.91 -0.99 3.81
N GLN A 253 -24.23 -0.50 2.61
CA GLN A 253 -25.30 -1.02 1.75
C GLN A 253 -24.75 -1.73 0.50
N SER A 254 -23.45 -1.66 0.27
CA SER A 254 -22.81 -2.17 -0.94
C SER A 254 -22.83 -3.69 -1.00
N ARG A 255 -22.97 -4.19 -2.22
CA ARG A 255 -22.84 -5.62 -2.54
C ARG A 255 -21.41 -6.13 -2.31
N ALA A 256 -20.41 -5.34 -2.65
CA ALA A 256 -19.03 -5.79 -2.76
C ALA A 256 -18.04 -4.99 -1.93
N PHE A 257 -18.35 -3.78 -1.47
CA PHE A 257 -17.45 -3.05 -0.59
C PHE A 257 -17.50 -3.60 0.83
N MET A 258 -16.36 -4.05 1.31
CA MET A 258 -16.27 -4.75 2.59
C MET A 258 -16.28 -3.78 3.79
N PRO A 259 -16.83 -4.20 4.95
CA PRO A 259 -16.84 -3.42 6.19
C PRO A 259 -15.44 -3.37 6.81
N HIS A 260 -14.54 -2.72 6.10
CA HIS A 260 -13.14 -2.56 6.45
C HIS A 260 -12.67 -1.16 6.06
N PHE A 261 -12.17 -0.40 7.04
CA PHE A 261 -11.64 0.94 6.84
C PHE A 261 -10.20 1.00 7.36
N HIS A 262 -9.38 1.74 6.64
CA HIS A 262 -8.04 2.10 7.07
C HIS A 262 -7.96 3.64 7.07
N ILE A 263 -7.87 4.23 8.26
CA ILE A 263 -8.00 5.67 8.45
C ILE A 263 -6.75 6.19 9.18
N PRO A 264 -5.93 7.05 8.59
CA PRO A 264 -4.73 7.57 9.23
C PRO A 264 -5.09 8.66 10.26
N LEU A 265 -5.03 8.33 11.55
CA LEU A 265 -5.15 9.32 12.64
C LEU A 265 -3.86 10.13 12.79
N GLN A 266 -2.72 9.50 12.63
CA GLN A 266 -1.36 9.99 12.81
C GLN A 266 -1.01 10.34 14.26
N SER A 267 -1.83 11.10 14.99
CA SER A 267 -1.70 11.37 16.43
C SER A 267 -3.06 11.57 17.09
N GLY A 268 -3.18 11.16 18.35
CA GLY A 268 -4.37 11.44 19.17
C GLY A 268 -4.33 12.81 19.87
N SER A 269 -3.31 13.65 19.66
CA SER A 269 -3.20 15.01 20.19
C SER A 269 -3.40 16.05 19.09
N ASN A 270 -4.30 17.02 19.31
CA ASN A 270 -4.55 18.10 18.35
C ASN A 270 -3.33 18.99 18.15
N GLU A 271 -2.52 19.22 19.20
CA GLU A 271 -1.28 19.98 19.12
C GLU A 271 -0.29 19.29 18.17
N VAL A 272 -0.14 17.97 18.29
CA VAL A 272 0.76 17.20 17.40
C VAL A 272 0.19 17.16 15.98
N LEU A 273 -1.11 16.98 15.80
CA LEU A 273 -1.77 17.05 14.48
C LEU A 273 -1.53 18.40 13.79
N LYS A 274 -1.59 19.49 14.55
CA LYS A 274 -1.27 20.84 14.06
C LYS A 274 0.20 20.96 13.64
N LEU A 275 1.14 20.43 14.43
CA LEU A 275 2.55 20.37 14.07
C LEU A 275 2.80 19.53 12.80
N MET A 276 2.00 18.50 12.59
CA MET A 276 2.02 17.65 11.39
C MET A 276 1.38 18.31 10.16
N HIS A 277 0.70 19.45 10.29
CA HIS A 277 -0.11 20.10 9.25
C HIS A 277 -1.28 19.17 8.80
N ARG A 278 -1.92 18.46 9.76
CA ARG A 278 -3.10 17.69 9.42
C ARG A 278 -4.31 18.61 9.20
N ARG A 279 -5.22 18.21 8.32
CA ARG A 279 -6.41 19.00 7.91
C ARG A 279 -7.66 18.59 8.69
N TYR A 280 -7.49 18.00 9.85
CA TYR A 280 -8.55 17.58 10.77
C TYR A 280 -8.03 17.60 12.21
N GLU A 281 -8.96 17.64 13.12
CA GLU A 281 -8.74 17.43 14.55
C GLU A 281 -9.20 16.02 14.97
N ARG A 282 -8.73 15.54 16.11
CA ARG A 282 -9.02 14.19 16.63
C ARG A 282 -10.53 13.93 16.83
N GLU A 283 -11.30 14.98 17.09
CA GLU A 283 -12.75 14.93 17.29
C GLU A 283 -13.47 14.50 16.00
N LEU A 284 -13.05 15.00 14.83
CA LEU A 284 -13.57 14.55 13.54
C LEU A 284 -13.26 13.06 13.33
N PHE A 285 -12.05 12.61 13.70
CA PHE A 285 -11.72 11.19 13.61
C PHE A 285 -12.64 10.33 14.49
N ALA A 286 -12.85 10.73 15.75
CA ALA A 286 -13.76 10.03 16.66
C ALA A 286 -15.20 9.98 16.12
N GLN A 287 -15.69 11.08 15.51
CA GLN A 287 -17.01 11.13 14.86
C GLN A 287 -17.10 10.13 13.70
N LYS A 288 -16.05 10.00 12.87
CA LYS A 288 -16.03 9.03 11.77
C LYS A 288 -16.03 7.59 12.28
N VAL A 289 -15.24 7.28 13.31
CA VAL A 289 -15.26 5.96 13.98
C VAL A 289 -16.66 5.65 14.51
N ALA A 290 -17.27 6.57 15.27
CA ALA A 290 -18.61 6.42 15.81
C ALA A 290 -19.66 6.22 14.70
N ARG A 291 -19.57 6.99 13.59
CA ARG A 291 -20.48 6.84 12.44
C ARG A 291 -20.33 5.47 11.78
N ILE A 292 -19.12 4.99 11.53
CA ILE A 292 -18.88 3.65 10.97
C ILE A 292 -19.51 2.59 11.88
N LYS A 293 -19.21 2.63 13.16
CA LYS A 293 -19.70 1.65 14.13
C LYS A 293 -21.22 1.69 14.32
N SER A 294 -21.84 2.85 14.14
CA SER A 294 -23.31 2.98 14.22
C SER A 294 -24.04 2.27 13.09
N VAL A 295 -23.45 2.22 11.87
CA VAL A 295 -24.09 1.58 10.69
C VAL A 295 -23.48 0.21 10.35
N MET A 296 -22.27 -0.06 10.82
CA MET A 296 -21.53 -1.31 10.64
C MET A 296 -20.81 -1.68 11.95
N PRO A 297 -21.50 -2.21 12.98
CA PRO A 297 -20.90 -2.50 14.29
C PRO A 297 -19.69 -3.43 14.21
N ASP A 298 -19.71 -4.39 13.30
CA ASP A 298 -18.66 -5.39 13.09
C ASP A 298 -17.56 -4.94 12.10
N ALA A 299 -17.55 -3.66 11.68
CA ALA A 299 -16.53 -3.16 10.77
C ALA A 299 -15.14 -3.16 11.42
N PHE A 300 -14.13 -3.60 10.66
CA PHE A 300 -12.74 -3.46 11.02
C PHE A 300 -12.26 -2.03 10.76
N ILE A 301 -11.64 -1.40 11.76
CA ILE A 301 -11.04 -0.07 11.62
C ILE A 301 -9.56 -0.16 11.97
N GLY A 302 -8.70 -0.11 10.94
CA GLY A 302 -7.25 0.02 11.08
C GLY A 302 -6.83 1.49 11.11
N VAL A 303 -5.87 1.83 11.96
CA VAL A 303 -5.46 3.22 12.23
C VAL A 303 -3.95 3.37 12.17
N ASP A 304 -3.45 4.28 11.31
CA ASP A 304 -2.04 4.65 11.33
C ASP A 304 -1.76 5.67 12.44
N VAL A 305 -0.69 5.43 13.21
CA VAL A 305 -0.22 6.32 14.28
C VAL A 305 1.29 6.49 14.17
N ILE A 306 1.76 7.73 14.25
CA ILE A 306 3.18 8.08 14.29
C ILE A 306 3.55 8.52 15.71
N VAL A 307 4.57 7.91 16.29
CA VAL A 307 5.09 8.29 17.61
C VAL A 307 6.43 9.00 17.49
N GLY A 308 6.68 9.89 18.43
CA GLY A 308 7.95 10.60 18.54
C GLY A 308 8.14 11.65 17.46
N MET A 309 7.04 12.24 16.97
CA MET A 309 7.08 13.44 16.15
C MET A 309 7.85 14.55 16.90
N ARG A 310 8.58 15.39 16.18
CA ARG A 310 9.15 16.57 16.80
C ARG A 310 8.05 17.42 17.41
N GLY A 311 8.24 17.89 18.64
CA GLY A 311 7.24 18.62 19.40
C GLY A 311 6.30 17.75 20.25
N GLU A 312 6.34 16.42 20.12
CA GLU A 312 5.55 15.50 20.94
C GLU A 312 6.19 15.34 22.33
N THR A 313 5.72 16.09 23.33
CA THR A 313 6.15 15.92 24.72
C THR A 313 5.55 14.66 25.35
N ASP A 314 5.95 14.33 26.61
CA ASP A 314 5.37 13.19 27.30
C ASP A 314 3.89 13.42 27.62
N GLU A 315 3.50 14.64 27.98
CA GLU A 315 2.11 15.02 28.23
C GLU A 315 1.23 14.87 26.99
N LEU A 316 1.73 15.31 25.82
CA LEU A 316 1.04 15.20 24.54
C LEU A 316 0.91 13.73 24.08
N PHE A 317 1.92 12.91 24.36
CA PHE A 317 1.84 11.47 24.09
C PHE A 317 0.82 10.78 25.01
N GLU A 318 0.79 11.11 26.31
CA GLU A 318 -0.16 10.54 27.26
C GLU A 318 -1.62 10.94 26.92
N ASP A 319 -1.84 12.18 26.48
CA ASP A 319 -3.15 12.63 25.98
C ASP A 319 -3.55 11.85 24.71
N ALA A 320 -2.63 11.73 23.77
CA ALA A 320 -2.83 10.95 22.54
C ALA A 320 -3.12 9.48 22.82
N TYR A 321 -2.39 8.86 23.73
CA TYR A 321 -2.58 7.46 24.13
C TYR A 321 -3.98 7.22 24.70
N ARG A 322 -4.40 8.05 25.69
CA ARG A 322 -5.73 7.96 26.32
C ARG A 322 -6.85 8.14 25.29
N PHE A 323 -6.67 9.11 24.37
CA PHE A 323 -7.65 9.28 23.30
C PHE A 323 -7.76 8.04 22.40
N ILE A 324 -6.64 7.49 21.92
CA ILE A 324 -6.63 6.29 21.07
C ILE A 324 -7.21 5.07 21.81
N GLU A 325 -6.88 4.93 23.10
CA GLU A 325 -7.42 3.85 23.94
C GLU A 325 -8.95 3.89 24.03
N SER A 326 -9.54 5.10 24.11
CA SER A 326 -10.99 5.30 24.21
C SER A 326 -11.76 5.01 22.91
N LEU A 327 -11.08 4.94 21.75
CA LEU A 327 -11.73 4.73 20.45
C LEU A 327 -12.11 3.26 20.22
N ASP A 328 -13.26 3.02 19.60
CA ASP A 328 -13.66 1.70 19.11
C ASP A 328 -13.01 1.39 17.75
N VAL A 329 -11.70 1.24 17.77
CA VAL A 329 -10.89 0.84 16.61
C VAL A 329 -10.30 -0.54 16.83
N THR A 330 -9.97 -1.26 15.73
CA THR A 330 -9.58 -2.67 15.80
C THR A 330 -8.07 -2.85 15.90
N GLN A 331 -7.30 -2.12 15.10
CA GLN A 331 -5.85 -2.31 15.00
C GLN A 331 -5.12 -0.99 14.80
N LEU A 332 -3.95 -0.86 15.42
CA LEU A 332 -3.06 0.27 15.20
C LEU A 332 -1.86 -0.18 14.36
N HIS A 333 -1.54 0.60 13.34
CA HIS A 333 -0.28 0.52 12.61
C HIS A 333 0.64 1.61 13.15
N VAL A 334 1.58 1.21 14.01
CA VAL A 334 2.43 2.15 14.76
C VAL A 334 3.74 2.37 14.01
N PHE A 335 4.04 3.62 13.72
CA PHE A 335 5.26 4.06 13.06
C PHE A 335 6.07 4.98 13.96
N SER A 336 7.37 4.75 14.09
CA SER A 336 8.28 5.73 14.70
C SER A 336 8.59 6.83 13.69
N TYR A 337 8.44 8.09 14.10
CA TYR A 337 8.81 9.23 13.27
C TYR A 337 10.26 9.14 12.80
N SER A 338 10.47 9.27 11.51
CA SER A 338 11.78 9.28 10.85
C SER A 338 12.07 10.67 10.30
N GLU A 339 13.17 11.26 10.70
CA GLU A 339 13.63 12.54 10.16
C GLU A 339 13.94 12.40 8.67
N ARG A 340 13.45 13.33 7.85
CA ARG A 340 13.68 13.33 6.41
C ARG A 340 14.26 14.66 5.97
N PRO A 341 15.39 14.66 5.24
CA PRO A 341 15.96 15.89 4.67
C PRO A 341 14.92 16.67 3.86
N GLY A 342 14.92 17.98 3.98
CA GLY A 342 14.02 18.88 3.26
C GLY A 342 12.60 18.99 3.82
N THR A 343 12.23 18.21 4.86
CA THR A 343 10.90 18.28 5.48
C THR A 343 10.79 19.43 6.49
N ALA A 344 9.61 20.07 6.54
CA ALA A 344 9.38 21.19 7.47
C ALA A 344 9.44 20.77 8.94
N ALA A 345 9.17 19.50 9.25
CA ALA A 345 9.24 18.95 10.61
C ALA A 345 10.62 19.13 11.26
N LEU A 346 11.70 19.19 10.49
CA LEU A 346 13.06 19.41 11.03
C LEU A 346 13.24 20.77 11.71
N ARG A 347 12.36 21.74 11.44
CA ARG A 347 12.38 23.08 12.07
C ARG A 347 11.71 23.09 13.44
N ILE A 348 11.00 22.05 13.83
CA ILE A 348 10.35 21.94 15.14
C ILE A 348 11.45 21.64 16.18
N PRO A 349 11.60 22.46 17.24
CA PRO A 349 12.80 22.41 18.08
C PRO A 349 12.88 21.17 18.98
N TYR A 350 11.77 20.70 19.55
CA TYR A 350 11.77 19.55 20.46
C TYR A 350 11.94 18.23 19.71
N LYS A 351 13.00 17.51 20.03
CA LYS A 351 13.31 16.19 19.41
C LYS A 351 13.17 15.08 20.43
N VAL A 352 12.34 14.09 20.09
CA VAL A 352 12.16 12.88 20.91
C VAL A 352 13.32 11.93 20.67
N SER A 353 13.90 11.39 21.75
CA SER A 353 15.01 10.44 21.68
C SER A 353 14.58 9.09 21.06
N PRO A 354 15.51 8.34 20.44
CA PRO A 354 15.19 7.01 19.89
C PRO A 354 14.64 6.04 20.94
N GLN A 355 15.13 6.10 22.19
CA GLN A 355 14.68 5.27 23.28
C GLN A 355 13.22 5.57 23.64
N VAL A 356 12.85 6.84 23.82
CA VAL A 356 11.46 7.26 24.11
C VAL A 356 10.52 6.89 22.95
N LYS A 357 10.96 7.05 21.69
CA LYS A 357 10.18 6.57 20.54
C LYS A 357 9.91 5.07 20.61
N HIS A 358 10.93 4.29 21.00
CA HIS A 358 10.77 2.84 21.15
C HIS A 358 9.77 2.49 22.24
N GLU A 359 9.89 3.09 23.42
CA GLU A 359 8.98 2.88 24.57
C GLU A 359 7.53 3.24 24.22
N ARG A 360 7.31 4.41 23.56
CA ARG A 360 5.98 4.83 23.09
C ARG A 360 5.42 3.88 22.04
N SER A 361 6.28 3.40 21.11
CA SER A 361 5.86 2.42 20.09
C SER A 361 5.42 1.12 20.73
N GLN A 362 6.14 0.60 21.71
CA GLN A 362 5.79 -0.64 22.40
C GLN A 362 4.42 -0.52 23.11
N ARG A 363 4.18 0.57 23.83
CA ARG A 363 2.89 0.81 24.49
C ARG A 363 1.71 0.82 23.52
N LEU A 364 1.86 1.45 22.34
CA LEU A 364 0.80 1.46 21.32
C LEU A 364 0.66 0.12 20.61
N LEU A 365 1.73 -0.65 20.42
CA LEU A 365 1.65 -2.01 19.89
C LEU A 365 0.91 -2.94 20.83
N GLU A 366 1.19 -2.88 22.14
CA GLU A 366 0.44 -3.62 23.16
C GLU A 366 -1.04 -3.24 23.19
N LEU A 367 -1.35 -1.94 23.04
CA LEU A 367 -2.74 -1.49 22.89
C LEU A 367 -3.38 -2.06 21.63
N SER A 368 -2.68 -2.06 20.51
CA SER A 368 -3.13 -2.66 19.25
C SER A 368 -3.46 -4.14 19.41
N ASP A 369 -2.58 -4.89 20.06
CA ASP A 369 -2.77 -6.32 20.30
C ASP A 369 -4.00 -6.59 21.16
N ARG A 370 -4.22 -5.81 22.24
CA ARG A 370 -5.42 -5.92 23.07
C ARG A 370 -6.70 -5.65 22.27
N LYS A 371 -6.71 -4.57 21.45
CA LYS A 371 -7.86 -4.21 20.63
C LYS A 371 -8.15 -5.25 19.54
N THR A 372 -7.12 -5.73 18.86
CA THR A 372 -7.25 -6.76 17.81
C THR A 372 -7.78 -8.06 18.42
N ARG A 373 -7.24 -8.46 19.56
CA ARG A 373 -7.67 -9.66 20.26
C ARG A 373 -9.14 -9.56 20.70
N ALA A 374 -9.54 -8.45 21.31
CA ALA A 374 -10.92 -8.22 21.73
C ALA A 374 -11.89 -8.27 20.52
N PHE A 375 -11.48 -7.68 19.38
CA PHE A 375 -12.27 -7.76 18.15
C PHE A 375 -12.40 -9.20 17.63
N TYR A 376 -11.33 -9.97 17.65
CA TYR A 376 -11.38 -11.39 17.24
C TYR A 376 -12.24 -12.22 18.17
N GLU A 377 -12.06 -12.08 19.47
CA GLU A 377 -12.83 -12.82 20.50
C GLU A 377 -14.34 -12.56 20.41
N ALA A 378 -14.74 -11.32 20.07
CA ALA A 378 -16.14 -10.97 19.86
C ALA A 378 -16.80 -11.66 18.64
N HIS A 379 -16.01 -12.27 17.77
CA HIS A 379 -16.50 -12.95 16.57
C HIS A 379 -16.44 -14.49 16.66
N ILE A 380 -15.93 -15.06 17.75
CA ILE A 380 -15.91 -16.50 17.97
C ILE A 380 -17.34 -17.07 17.94
N GLY A 381 -17.49 -18.20 17.24
CA GLY A 381 -18.77 -18.88 17.03
C GLY A 381 -19.63 -18.34 15.90
N ARG A 382 -19.31 -17.16 15.35
CA ARG A 382 -20.07 -16.58 14.23
C ARG A 382 -19.71 -17.26 12.91
N GLU A 383 -20.65 -17.22 11.96
CA GLU A 383 -20.39 -17.62 10.58
C GLU A 383 -19.80 -16.44 9.79
N ALA A 384 -18.88 -16.75 8.91
CA ALA A 384 -18.23 -15.77 8.04
C ALA A 384 -17.88 -16.40 6.69
N THR A 385 -17.68 -15.57 5.66
CA THR A 385 -17.10 -15.99 4.39
C THR A 385 -15.63 -15.57 4.36
N VAL A 386 -14.73 -16.50 4.05
CA VAL A 386 -13.28 -16.28 4.00
C VAL A 386 -12.79 -16.37 2.56
N LEU A 387 -12.04 -15.36 2.09
CA LEU A 387 -11.26 -15.50 0.87
C LEU A 387 -9.93 -16.17 1.21
N VAL A 388 -9.71 -17.35 0.63
CA VAL A 388 -8.53 -18.18 0.89
C VAL A 388 -7.32 -17.62 0.15
N GLU A 389 -6.25 -17.31 0.88
CA GLU A 389 -4.96 -16.92 0.30
C GLU A 389 -4.15 -18.15 -0.13
N LYS A 390 -3.15 -17.93 -0.99
CA LYS A 390 -2.27 -18.99 -1.48
C LYS A 390 -1.60 -19.75 -0.33
N PRO A 391 -1.92 -21.05 -0.12
CA PRO A 391 -1.31 -21.82 0.94
C PRO A 391 0.19 -22.00 0.70
N ARG A 392 0.97 -21.98 1.76
CA ARG A 392 2.37 -22.41 1.70
C ARG A 392 2.40 -23.93 1.91
N ARG A 393 3.22 -24.62 1.11
CA ARG A 393 3.33 -26.08 1.20
C ARG A 393 3.67 -26.55 2.62
N GLY A 394 2.84 -27.43 3.18
CA GLY A 394 3.00 -27.95 4.54
C GLY A 394 2.60 -27.00 5.68
N MET A 395 1.93 -25.90 5.34
CA MET A 395 1.40 -24.95 6.33
C MET A 395 -0.12 -24.91 6.26
N PRO A 396 -0.83 -24.56 7.34
CA PRO A 396 -2.26 -24.28 7.29
C PRO A 396 -2.58 -23.21 6.22
N ALA A 397 -3.76 -23.31 5.64
CA ALA A 397 -4.28 -22.25 4.78
C ALA A 397 -4.74 -21.07 5.64
N HIS A 398 -4.55 -19.88 5.10
CA HIS A 398 -5.03 -18.65 5.72
C HIS A 398 -5.93 -17.89 4.74
N GLY A 399 -6.77 -17.06 5.29
CA GLY A 399 -7.61 -16.16 4.51
C GLY A 399 -8.13 -15.03 5.37
N PHE A 400 -8.96 -14.18 4.77
CA PHE A 400 -9.58 -13.06 5.46
C PHE A 400 -11.09 -13.07 5.28
N THR A 401 -11.80 -12.78 6.37
CA THR A 401 -13.24 -12.53 6.33
C THR A 401 -13.55 -11.21 5.60
N ASP A 402 -14.81 -10.94 5.37
CA ASP A 402 -15.30 -9.64 4.87
C ASP A 402 -14.84 -8.47 5.76
N ASN A 403 -14.97 -8.59 7.08
CA ASN A 403 -14.47 -7.62 8.06
C ASN A 403 -13.02 -7.83 8.49
N TYR A 404 -12.19 -8.42 7.64
CA TYR A 404 -10.74 -8.50 7.75
C TYR A 404 -10.17 -9.32 8.93
N ILE A 405 -10.94 -10.20 9.54
CA ILE A 405 -10.41 -11.16 10.52
C ILE A 405 -9.54 -12.17 9.75
N ARG A 406 -8.33 -12.38 10.22
CA ARG A 406 -7.45 -13.43 9.71
C ARG A 406 -7.92 -14.78 10.24
N VAL A 407 -8.05 -15.73 9.35
CA VAL A 407 -8.56 -17.08 9.66
C VAL A 407 -7.55 -18.12 9.23
N GLU A 408 -7.33 -19.14 10.08
CA GLU A 408 -6.51 -20.31 9.82
C GLU A 408 -7.42 -21.52 9.60
N MET A 409 -7.16 -22.28 8.53
CA MET A 409 -7.97 -23.42 8.10
C MET A 409 -7.08 -24.59 7.67
N ASP A 410 -7.66 -25.81 7.63
CA ASP A 410 -6.98 -26.96 7.03
C ASP A 410 -6.78 -26.76 5.53
N SER A 411 -5.51 -26.78 5.11
CA SER A 411 -5.15 -26.59 3.70
C SER A 411 -5.63 -27.71 2.75
N ALA A 412 -5.95 -28.90 3.30
CA ALA A 412 -6.46 -30.01 2.49
C ALA A 412 -7.92 -29.81 2.05
N GLN A 413 -8.64 -28.91 2.71
CA GLN A 413 -10.09 -28.71 2.51
C GLN A 413 -10.43 -27.45 1.69
N VAL A 414 -9.43 -26.65 1.31
CA VAL A 414 -9.68 -25.34 0.66
C VAL A 414 -8.79 -25.15 -0.55
N GLN A 415 -9.28 -24.35 -1.51
CA GLN A 415 -8.53 -23.95 -2.70
C GLN A 415 -8.13 -22.47 -2.61
N GLU A 416 -6.94 -22.15 -3.12
CA GLU A 416 -6.52 -20.74 -3.29
C GLU A 416 -7.58 -19.96 -4.07
N ASN A 417 -7.79 -18.71 -3.68
CA ASN A 417 -8.71 -17.77 -4.32
C ASN A 417 -10.19 -18.21 -4.32
N SER A 418 -10.56 -19.14 -3.45
CA SER A 418 -11.96 -19.51 -3.20
C SER A 418 -12.57 -18.70 -2.07
N LEU A 419 -13.89 -18.50 -2.12
CA LEU A 419 -14.70 -17.96 -1.03
C LEU A 419 -15.36 -19.12 -0.30
N VAL A 420 -15.02 -19.32 0.97
CA VAL A 420 -15.45 -20.46 1.78
C VAL A 420 -16.26 -19.99 2.97
N ARG A 421 -17.43 -20.58 3.21
CA ARG A 421 -18.21 -20.34 4.43
C ARG A 421 -17.59 -21.11 5.58
N VAL A 422 -17.40 -20.42 6.71
CA VAL A 422 -16.79 -21.00 7.90
C VAL A 422 -17.54 -20.60 9.17
N ARG A 423 -17.39 -21.40 10.23
CA ARG A 423 -17.69 -20.98 11.59
C ARG A 423 -16.37 -20.67 12.29
N LEU A 424 -16.26 -19.45 12.80
CA LEU A 424 -15.07 -18.95 13.47
C LEU A 424 -14.88 -19.65 14.82
N GLY A 425 -13.71 -20.22 15.04
CA GLY A 425 -13.29 -20.85 16.29
C GLY A 425 -12.48 -19.91 17.18
N GLY A 426 -11.73 -20.48 18.14
CA GLY A 426 -10.85 -19.74 19.03
C GLY A 426 -9.58 -19.22 18.32
N LEU A 427 -8.78 -18.44 19.07
CA LEU A 427 -7.45 -18.02 18.59
C LEU A 427 -6.58 -19.23 18.30
N ASN A 428 -5.81 -19.16 17.21
CA ASN A 428 -4.79 -20.15 16.88
C ASN A 428 -3.62 -20.10 17.89
N ALA A 429 -2.68 -21.04 17.79
CA ALA A 429 -1.56 -21.17 18.72
C ALA A 429 -0.63 -19.93 18.78
N SER A 430 -0.53 -19.17 17.67
CA SER A 430 0.24 -17.91 17.62
C SER A 430 -0.53 -16.68 18.08
N GLY A 431 -1.85 -16.79 18.24
CA GLY A 431 -2.71 -15.68 18.66
C GLY A 431 -2.97 -14.62 17.58
N ASP A 432 -2.61 -14.89 16.34
CA ASP A 432 -2.66 -13.93 15.22
C ASP A 432 -3.77 -14.22 14.19
N ALA A 433 -4.54 -15.29 14.40
CA ALA A 433 -5.68 -15.68 13.60
C ALA A 433 -6.74 -16.41 14.44
N LEU A 434 -7.98 -16.45 13.96
CA LEU A 434 -8.98 -17.40 14.46
C LEU A 434 -8.86 -18.72 13.69
N THR A 435 -9.04 -19.83 14.37
CA THR A 435 -9.28 -21.13 13.72
C THR A 435 -10.68 -21.12 13.09
N ALA A 436 -10.95 -22.01 12.15
CA ALA A 436 -12.28 -22.11 11.58
C ALA A 436 -12.64 -23.55 11.19
N THR A 437 -13.94 -23.86 11.28
CA THR A 437 -14.54 -25.07 10.71
C THR A 437 -15.27 -24.68 9.43
N ILE A 438 -15.00 -25.39 8.35
CA ILE A 438 -15.65 -25.20 7.05
C ILE A 438 -17.10 -25.66 7.17
N LEU A 439 -18.00 -24.88 6.60
CA LEU A 439 -19.42 -25.17 6.50
C LEU A 439 -19.73 -25.61 5.05
N ASP A 440 -20.55 -26.63 4.90
CA ASP A 440 -20.99 -27.14 3.60
C ASP A 440 -21.83 -26.10 2.82
#